data_d7a544336de491722dda84797fc9d2d3
#
_entry.id   d7a544336de491722dda84797fc9d2d3
#
_cell.length_a   1.000
_cell.length_b   1.000
_cell.length_c   1.000
_cell.angle_alpha   90.00
_cell.angle_beta   90.00
_cell.angle_gamma   90.00
#
_symmetry.space_group_name_H-M   'P 1'
#
loop_
_entity.id
_entity.type
_entity.pdbx_description
1 polymer ?
#
loop_
_entity_poly.entity_id
_entity_poly.type
_entity_poly.pdbx_seq_one_letter_code
_entity_poly.pdbx_strand_id
1 'polypeptide(L)'
;MDRLAPLPLHMPDPAHANIVCVKGAQGSEPMIRGKYVTVTIVVALIQAGQTPEEIVSDYAGQLILADIYDALSYYYAHKSEIDGLLTAHRAALERVPQLDQHREQRPRSGTA
;
A
#
# COMPACT_ATOMS: atom_id res chain seq x y z
N MET A 1 -15.82 2.39 17.48
CA MET A 1 -15.89 1.09 16.90
C MET A 1 -15.16 1.00 15.59
N ASP A 2 -14.29 0.10 15.50
CA ASP A 2 -13.39 0.10 14.38
C ASP A 2 -13.49 -1.17 13.57
N ARG A 3 -14.73 -1.51 13.24
CA ARG A 3 -14.96 -2.73 12.50
C ARG A 3 -14.48 -2.67 11.07
N LEU A 4 -14.31 -1.47 10.54
CA LEU A 4 -13.91 -1.33 9.15
C LEU A 4 -12.43 -1.56 8.95
N ALA A 5 -11.63 -1.38 9.98
CA ALA A 5 -10.20 -1.61 9.87
C ALA A 5 -9.87 -3.06 10.16
N PRO A 6 -8.90 -3.66 9.46
CA PRO A 6 -8.48 -5.02 9.78
C PRO A 6 -7.86 -5.06 11.16
N LEU A 7 -8.03 -6.20 11.82
CA LEU A 7 -7.41 -6.40 13.13
C LEU A 7 -5.92 -6.62 12.96
N PRO A 8 -5.09 -5.90 13.70
CA PRO A 8 -3.65 -6.12 13.60
C PRO A 8 -3.27 -7.47 14.18
N LEU A 9 -2.33 -8.16 13.54
CA LEU A 9 -1.80 -9.41 14.06
C LEU A 9 -0.78 -9.14 15.14
N HIS A 10 0.09 -8.17 14.90
CA HIS A 10 1.12 -7.80 15.87
C HIS A 10 1.82 -6.54 15.37
N MET A 11 2.59 -5.95 16.26
CA MET A 11 3.49 -4.87 15.88
C MET A 11 4.77 -5.49 15.36
N PRO A 12 5.14 -5.22 14.10
CA PRO A 12 6.35 -5.81 13.56
C PRO A 12 7.62 -5.22 14.15
N ASP A 13 7.55 -4.01 14.69
CA ASP A 13 8.72 -3.30 15.15
C ASP A 13 8.31 -2.30 16.22
N PRO A 14 8.73 -2.51 17.48
CA PRO A 14 8.34 -1.56 18.53
C PRO A 14 8.79 -0.13 18.29
N ALA A 15 9.86 0.06 17.52
CA ALA A 15 10.31 1.40 17.18
C ALA A 15 9.37 2.11 16.22
N HIS A 16 8.44 1.39 15.62
CA HIS A 16 7.48 1.94 14.67
C HIS A 16 6.07 1.58 15.11
N ALA A 17 5.67 2.14 16.25
CA ALA A 17 4.41 1.76 16.89
C ALA A 17 3.17 2.07 16.05
N ASN A 18 3.28 2.99 15.12
CA ASN A 18 2.16 3.34 14.24
C ASN A 18 2.01 2.35 13.08
N ILE A 19 2.90 1.39 12.98
CA ILE A 19 2.85 0.37 11.93
C ILE A 19 2.54 -0.96 12.59
N VAL A 20 1.51 -1.63 12.09
CA VAL A 20 1.10 -2.94 12.61
C VAL A 20 1.01 -3.91 11.45
N CYS A 21 1.16 -5.18 11.71
CA CYS A 21 0.99 -6.20 10.69
C CYS A 21 -0.45 -6.67 10.66
N VAL A 22 -0.98 -6.79 9.47
CA VAL A 22 -2.32 -7.33 9.26
C VAL A 22 -2.22 -8.44 8.22
N LYS A 23 -3.22 -9.29 8.16
CA LYS A 23 -3.27 -10.32 7.15
C LYS A 23 -3.66 -9.69 5.83
N GLY A 24 -2.83 -9.90 4.82
CA GLY A 24 -3.05 -9.36 3.49
C GLY A 24 -3.04 -10.45 2.45
N ALA A 25 -3.20 -10.05 1.20
CA ALA A 25 -3.25 -10.98 0.08
C ALA A 25 -1.94 -11.73 -0.11
N GLN A 26 -0.84 -11.11 0.28
CA GLN A 26 0.50 -11.68 0.13
C GLN A 26 1.06 -12.14 1.47
N GLY A 27 0.20 -12.43 2.44
CA GLY A 27 0.63 -12.80 3.79
C GLY A 27 0.52 -11.62 4.72
N SER A 28 1.34 -11.59 5.77
CA SER A 28 1.34 -10.47 6.71
C SER A 28 1.89 -9.23 6.04
N GLU A 29 1.19 -8.12 6.19
CA GLU A 29 1.62 -6.85 5.61
C GLU A 29 1.63 -5.76 6.65
N PRO A 30 2.70 -4.95 6.70
CA PRO A 30 2.72 -3.79 7.55
C PRO A 30 1.71 -2.75 7.07
N MET A 31 0.96 -2.19 7.99
CA MET A 31 -0.11 -1.25 7.69
C MET A 31 -0.09 -0.12 8.68
N ILE A 32 -0.46 1.06 8.26
CA ILE A 32 -0.61 2.19 9.16
C ILE A 32 -1.78 1.91 10.10
N ARG A 33 -1.53 2.01 11.40
CA ARG A 33 -2.48 1.63 12.43
C ARG A 33 -3.82 2.33 12.20
N GLY A 34 -4.89 1.54 12.17
CA GLY A 34 -6.25 2.08 12.07
C GLY A 34 -6.61 2.64 10.71
N LYS A 35 -5.76 2.48 9.71
CA LYS A 35 -6.02 2.99 8.38
C LYS A 35 -5.98 1.83 7.39
N TYR A 36 -6.61 2.01 6.23
CA TYR A 36 -6.57 0.97 5.19
C TYR A 36 -5.46 1.25 4.20
N VAL A 37 -4.30 1.61 4.70
CA VAL A 37 -3.18 1.97 3.85
C VAL A 37 -1.95 1.23 4.35
N THR A 38 -1.34 0.45 3.48
CA THR A 38 -0.15 -0.32 3.84
C THR A 38 1.09 0.49 3.57
N VAL A 39 2.18 0.10 4.26
CA VAL A 39 3.49 0.69 3.99
C VAL A 39 3.85 0.50 2.52
N THR A 40 3.54 -0.68 1.99
CA THR A 40 3.86 -1.00 0.60
C THR A 40 3.20 -0.03 -0.37
N ILE A 41 1.94 0.32 -0.13
CA ILE A 41 1.24 1.29 -0.97
C ILE A 41 1.92 2.66 -0.91
N VAL A 42 2.26 3.11 0.29
CA VAL A 42 2.92 4.40 0.45
C VAL A 42 4.24 4.42 -0.33
N VAL A 43 5.04 3.37 -0.17
CA VAL A 43 6.33 3.30 -0.85
C VAL A 43 6.13 3.28 -2.36
N ALA A 44 5.15 2.52 -2.85
CA ALA A 44 4.88 2.47 -4.29
C ALA A 44 4.52 3.83 -4.84
N LEU A 45 3.73 4.60 -4.12
CA LEU A 45 3.34 5.94 -4.56
C LEU A 45 4.52 6.90 -4.58
N ILE A 46 5.38 6.82 -3.57
CA ILE A 46 6.59 7.63 -3.54
C ILE A 46 7.51 7.26 -4.71
N GLN A 47 7.66 5.98 -4.99
CA GLN A 47 8.49 5.53 -6.10
C GLN A 47 7.91 5.94 -7.45
N ALA A 48 6.60 6.11 -7.50
CA ALA A 48 5.93 6.57 -8.71
C ALA A 48 6.03 8.09 -8.89
N GLY A 49 6.64 8.78 -7.94
CA GLY A 49 6.89 10.21 -8.08
C GLY A 49 5.98 11.11 -7.26
N GLN A 50 5.09 10.56 -6.45
CA GLN A 50 4.27 11.38 -5.61
C GLN A 50 5.03 11.87 -4.38
N THR A 51 4.73 13.06 -3.94
CA THR A 51 5.29 13.58 -2.70
C THR A 51 4.41 13.16 -1.53
N PRO A 52 4.96 13.18 -0.30
CA PRO A 52 4.12 12.90 0.87
C PRO A 52 2.89 13.79 0.95
N GLU A 53 3.02 15.05 0.58
CA GLU A 53 1.91 15.99 0.60
C GLU A 53 0.83 15.60 -0.39
N GLU A 54 1.23 15.13 -1.55
CA GLU A 54 0.27 14.69 -2.56
C GLU A 54 -0.48 13.45 -2.11
N ILE A 55 0.21 12.55 -1.45
CA ILE A 55 -0.44 11.35 -0.93
C ILE A 55 -1.49 11.72 0.12
N VAL A 56 -1.13 12.60 1.03
CA VAL A 56 -2.07 13.04 2.06
C VAL A 56 -3.28 13.69 1.42
N SER A 57 -3.06 14.51 0.41
CA SER A 57 -4.15 15.18 -0.29
C SER A 57 -5.08 14.18 -0.96
N ASP A 58 -4.52 13.16 -1.58
CA ASP A 58 -5.33 12.15 -2.28
C ASP A 58 -6.15 11.29 -1.34
N TYR A 59 -5.69 11.14 -0.10
CA TYR A 59 -6.41 10.36 0.90
C TYR A 59 -7.17 11.25 1.88
N ALA A 60 -7.68 12.32 1.40
CA ALA A 60 -8.36 13.39 2.12
C ALA A 60 -8.92 12.97 3.48
N GLY A 61 -8.32 13.47 4.55
CA GLY A 61 -8.81 13.23 5.90
C GLY A 61 -8.45 11.89 6.51
N GLN A 62 -7.93 10.94 5.74
CA GLN A 62 -7.56 9.64 6.28
C GLN A 62 -6.12 9.55 6.71
N LEU A 63 -5.25 10.28 6.04
CA LEU A 63 -3.82 10.24 6.32
C LEU A 63 -3.32 11.62 6.67
N ILE A 64 -2.33 11.66 7.55
CA ILE A 64 -1.60 12.88 7.83
C ILE A 64 -0.14 12.66 7.46
N LEU A 65 0.62 13.74 7.37
CA LEU A 65 2.02 13.64 6.98
C LEU A 65 2.82 12.72 7.89
N ALA A 66 2.53 12.74 9.17
CA ALA A 66 3.24 11.86 10.10
C ALA A 66 3.06 10.40 9.72
N ASP A 67 1.89 10.03 9.23
CA ASP A 67 1.64 8.65 8.80
C ASP A 67 2.57 8.27 7.64
N ILE A 68 2.74 9.18 6.71
CA ILE A 68 3.57 8.92 5.55
C ILE A 68 5.04 8.76 5.97
N TYR A 69 5.50 9.65 6.84
CA TYR A 69 6.89 9.57 7.28
C TYR A 69 7.13 8.37 8.18
N ASP A 70 6.12 7.95 8.96
CA ASP A 70 6.23 6.71 9.73
C ASP A 70 6.36 5.51 8.80
N ALA A 71 5.57 5.48 7.73
CA ALA A 71 5.64 4.40 6.77
C ALA A 71 7.00 4.37 6.07
N LEU A 72 7.51 5.54 5.70
CA LEU A 72 8.82 5.60 5.07
C LEU A 72 9.93 5.21 6.02
N SER A 73 9.82 5.62 7.27
CA SER A 73 10.80 5.22 8.28
C SER A 73 10.80 3.71 8.46
N TYR A 74 9.63 3.11 8.51
CA TYR A 74 9.52 1.66 8.59
C TYR A 74 10.16 1.02 7.36
N TYR A 75 9.89 1.57 6.18
CA TYR A 75 10.44 1.04 4.95
C TYR A 75 11.95 1.00 4.99
N TYR A 76 12.57 2.10 5.41
CA TYR A 76 14.03 2.14 5.42
C TYR A 76 14.63 1.24 6.48
N ALA A 77 13.90 0.94 7.53
CA ALA A 77 14.35 -0.01 8.55
C ALA A 77 14.13 -1.46 8.12
N HIS A 78 13.19 -1.70 7.21
CA HIS A 78 12.82 -3.05 6.77
C HIS A 78 12.75 -3.13 5.25
N LYS A 79 13.77 -2.60 4.60
CA LYS A 79 13.76 -2.40 3.16
C LYS A 79 13.57 -3.70 2.39
N SER A 80 14.28 -4.73 2.78
CA SER A 80 14.21 -6.03 2.10
C SER A 80 12.80 -6.61 2.16
N GLU A 81 12.17 -6.50 3.31
CA GLU A 81 10.82 -6.99 3.51
C GLU A 81 9.83 -6.28 2.59
N ILE A 82 9.89 -4.96 2.57
CA ILE A 82 8.95 -4.17 1.78
C ILE A 82 9.24 -4.34 0.29
N ASP A 83 10.50 -4.38 -0.10
CA ASP A 83 10.85 -4.61 -1.50
C ASP A 83 10.34 -5.96 -1.98
N GLY A 84 10.36 -6.96 -1.11
CA GLY A 84 9.79 -8.27 -1.43
C GLY A 84 8.29 -8.20 -1.65
N LEU A 85 7.59 -7.45 -0.80
CA LEU A 85 6.15 -7.27 -0.96
C LEU A 85 5.82 -6.50 -2.23
N LEU A 86 6.61 -5.48 -2.56
CA LEU A 86 6.43 -4.74 -3.80
C LEU A 86 6.57 -5.65 -5.01
N THR A 87 7.56 -6.51 -4.99
CA THR A 87 7.78 -7.45 -6.07
C THR A 87 6.61 -8.42 -6.18
N ALA A 88 6.12 -8.93 -5.06
CA ALA A 88 5.01 -9.87 -5.06
C ALA A 88 3.73 -9.22 -5.58
N HIS A 89 3.48 -7.98 -5.17
CA HIS A 89 2.30 -7.25 -5.64
C HIS A 89 2.37 -6.99 -7.13
N ARG A 90 3.56 -6.63 -7.61
CA ARG A 90 3.76 -6.37 -9.02
C ARG A 90 3.55 -7.63 -9.84
N ALA A 91 4.06 -8.74 -9.37
CA ALA A 91 3.87 -10.02 -10.04
C ALA A 91 2.41 -10.44 -10.06
N ALA A 92 1.67 -10.18 -8.97
CA ALA A 92 0.26 -10.50 -8.92
C ALA A 92 -0.52 -9.66 -9.93
N LEU A 93 -0.17 -8.38 -10.05
CA LEU A 93 -0.82 -7.51 -11.03
C LEU A 93 -0.55 -7.96 -12.45
N GLU A 94 0.64 -8.47 -12.69
CA GLU A 94 0.98 -8.96 -14.03
C GLU A 94 0.20 -10.19 -14.43
N ARG A 95 -0.34 -10.92 -13.46
CA ARG A 95 -1.14 -12.10 -13.78
C ARG A 95 -2.57 -11.76 -14.14
N VAL A 96 -3.00 -10.55 -13.83
CA VAL A 96 -4.36 -10.11 -14.12
C VAL A 96 -4.49 -9.31 -15.40
N PRO A 97 -3.40 -8.76 -15.93
CA PRO A 97 -3.49 -7.76 -16.99
C PRO A 97 -4.12 -8.25 -18.27
N GLN A 98 -4.10 -9.53 -18.54
CA GLN A 98 -4.71 -10.00 -19.76
C GLN A 98 -6.18 -9.70 -19.79
N LEU A 99 -6.85 -9.86 -18.67
CA LEU A 99 -8.26 -9.50 -18.57
C LEU A 99 -8.44 -8.00 -18.70
N ASP A 100 -7.58 -7.25 -18.04
CA ASP A 100 -7.66 -5.80 -18.10
C ASP A 100 -7.43 -5.28 -19.50
N GLN A 101 -6.43 -5.79 -20.16
CA GLN A 101 -6.14 -5.38 -21.52
C GLN A 101 -7.29 -5.69 -22.45
N HIS A 102 -7.88 -6.84 -22.26
CA HIS A 102 -9.01 -7.24 -23.07
C HIS A 102 -10.17 -6.27 -22.89
N ARG A 103 -10.46 -5.90 -21.66
CA ARG A 103 -11.54 -4.95 -21.40
C ARG A 103 -11.25 -3.59 -21.98
N GLU A 104 -10.05 -3.15 -21.88
CA GLU A 104 -9.68 -1.84 -22.38
C GLU A 104 -9.75 -1.79 -23.89
N GLN A 105 -9.38 -2.85 -24.53
CA GLN A 105 -9.41 -2.88 -25.97
C GLN A 105 -10.83 -2.84 -26.51
N ARG A 106 -11.75 -3.47 -25.82
CA ARG A 106 -13.13 -3.48 -26.27
C ARG A 106 -13.73 -2.09 -26.38
N PRO A 107 -13.62 -1.26 -25.34
CA PRO A 107 -14.20 0.07 -25.45
C PRO A 107 -13.59 0.89 -26.57
N ARG A 108 -12.30 0.78 -26.72
CA ARG A 108 -11.65 1.54 -27.78
C ARG A 108 -12.10 1.07 -29.14
N SER A 109 -12.23 -0.22 -29.30
CA SER A 109 -12.74 -0.74 -30.53
C SER A 109 -14.13 -0.26 -30.80
N GLY A 110 -14.94 -0.21 -29.79
CA GLY A 110 -16.30 0.24 -29.93
C GLY A 110 -16.41 1.69 -30.31
N THR A 111 -15.47 2.49 -29.87
CA THR A 111 -15.51 3.90 -30.21
C THR A 111 -14.98 4.18 -31.59
N ALA A 112 -14.20 3.29 -32.08
CA ALA A 112 -13.64 3.49 -33.42
C ALA A 112 -14.66 3.20 -34.50
#